data_16bf1baf89e35fec6ff3ea88cf6dd422
#
_entry.id   16bf1baf89e35fec6ff3ea88cf6dd422
#
_cell.length_a   1.000
_cell.length_b   1.000
_cell.length_c   1.000
_cell.angle_alpha   90.00
_cell.angle_beta   90.00
_cell.angle_gamma   90.00
#
_symmetry.space_group_name_H-M   'P 1'
#
loop_
_entity.id
_entity.type
_entity.pdbx_description
1 polymer ?
#
loop_
_entity_poly.entity_id
_entity_poly.type
_entity_poly.pdbx_seq_one_letter_code
_entity_poly.pdbx_strand_id
1 'polypeptide(L)'
;MKNESQIPQAQALALERFALITQIQGLLRQGFPLSVALEQASFRPLSLPDGTQRWCARRTLEDWWYAYQHGGFAALTPKVRADKGRPRTLSAQQQKWILEQAQAHLAVPVKVLCRRWREADPQLPSLNSIYRFLREHELHTKARRQQLRQPLGGATKCFEAPFVNDLWMTDFSPGPALYPVADAKAVPTFLCVIIDDHSRLIPYAAYFLRADTQAFHQTLKEALRRRGLPAKLYTDQGGPFTNDHTRVVCANLGIRLLHAKPYHAWSKGKAERVIFTIQQDFEAGLRLPGQAAGNLAELNAKFSHWLQSVYHTRVHSSTGMTPTERYQRGAHLVKALDPHVDLDPLFYHQLTRTVRRDGTVRLDNRLYEVDLSLRTLTVQLRFDPFQLDRLEVSYRGRAFGLAKPVNAQLNSQIQGGAAYEKRA
;
A
#
# COMPACT_ATOMS: atom_id res chain seq x y z
N MET A 1 -38.16 -20.78 18.17
CA MET A 1 -38.45 -22.06 17.48
C MET A 1 -37.21 -22.51 16.78
N LYS A 2 -36.45 -23.46 17.38
CA LYS A 2 -35.27 -24.10 16.73
C LYS A 2 -35.84 -25.15 15.79
N ASN A 3 -35.46 -25.05 14.49
CA ASN A 3 -35.84 -26.03 13.48
C ASN A 3 -35.23 -27.41 13.85
N GLU A 4 -36.11 -28.30 14.31
CA GLU A 4 -35.88 -29.75 14.36
C GLU A 4 -35.93 -30.27 12.93
N SER A 5 -34.76 -30.51 12.30
CA SER A 5 -34.57 -31.51 11.23
C SER A 5 -33.22 -31.38 10.48
N GLN A 6 -32.12 -31.11 11.20
CA GLN A 6 -30.82 -31.38 10.61
C GLN A 6 -30.31 -32.73 11.10
N ILE A 7 -30.36 -33.75 10.22
CA ILE A 7 -29.66 -35.04 10.39
C ILE A 7 -28.18 -34.69 10.71
N PRO A 8 -27.58 -35.20 11.80
CA PRO A 8 -26.18 -34.96 12.09
C PRO A 8 -25.31 -35.31 10.86
N GLN A 9 -24.35 -34.46 10.52
CA GLN A 9 -23.50 -34.63 9.33
C GLN A 9 -22.90 -36.03 9.19
N ALA A 10 -22.57 -36.67 10.32
CA ALA A 10 -22.09 -38.05 10.33
C ALA A 10 -23.14 -39.06 9.87
N GLN A 11 -24.40 -38.85 10.20
CA GLN A 11 -25.50 -39.72 9.81
C GLN A 11 -25.91 -39.51 8.37
N ALA A 12 -25.87 -38.27 7.86
CA ALA A 12 -26.07 -37.98 6.43
C ALA A 12 -25.01 -38.64 5.59
N LEU A 13 -23.73 -38.60 6.01
CA LEU A 13 -22.65 -39.31 5.29
C LEU A 13 -22.79 -40.83 5.36
N ALA A 14 -23.30 -41.40 6.46
CA ALA A 14 -23.55 -42.82 6.57
C ALA A 14 -24.68 -43.28 5.60
N LEU A 15 -25.71 -42.46 5.39
CA LEU A 15 -26.78 -42.70 4.42
C LEU A 15 -26.24 -42.71 3.00
N GLU A 16 -25.39 -41.77 2.63
CA GLU A 16 -24.74 -41.74 1.31
C GLU A 16 -23.86 -42.98 1.07
N ARG A 17 -23.07 -43.39 2.08
CA ARG A 17 -22.31 -44.67 2.00
C ARG A 17 -23.22 -45.88 1.84
N PHE A 18 -24.33 -45.89 2.55
CA PHE A 18 -25.31 -46.97 2.47
C PHE A 18 -25.96 -47.05 1.09
N ALA A 19 -26.22 -45.94 0.43
CA ALA A 19 -26.72 -45.92 -0.94
C ALA A 19 -25.77 -46.61 -1.93
N LEU A 20 -24.44 -46.42 -1.77
CA LEU A 20 -23.44 -47.17 -2.56
C LEU A 20 -23.42 -48.65 -2.21
N ILE A 21 -23.57 -49.04 -0.95
CA ILE A 21 -23.67 -50.45 -0.52
C ILE A 21 -24.93 -51.11 -1.09
N THR A 22 -26.07 -50.40 -1.12
CA THR A 22 -27.31 -50.89 -1.71
C THR A 22 -27.16 -51.14 -3.21
N GLN A 23 -26.44 -50.30 -3.94
CA GLN A 23 -26.11 -50.52 -5.33
C GLN A 23 -25.27 -51.78 -5.52
N ILE A 24 -24.22 -51.99 -4.70
CA ILE A 24 -23.40 -53.20 -4.72
C ILE A 24 -24.27 -54.46 -4.46
N GLN A 25 -25.17 -54.39 -3.45
CA GLN A 25 -26.08 -55.51 -3.17
C GLN A 25 -27.01 -55.82 -4.35
N GLY A 26 -27.52 -54.79 -5.04
CA GLY A 26 -28.36 -54.95 -6.23
C GLY A 26 -27.63 -55.71 -7.35
N LEU A 27 -26.38 -55.35 -7.63
CA LEU A 27 -25.56 -56.03 -8.64
C LEU A 27 -25.21 -57.45 -8.27
N LEU A 28 -24.92 -57.73 -7.02
CA LEU A 28 -24.68 -59.08 -6.53
C LEU A 28 -25.93 -59.97 -6.68
N ARG A 29 -27.14 -59.46 -6.41
CA ARG A 29 -28.41 -60.18 -6.63
C ARG A 29 -28.68 -60.47 -8.11
N GLN A 30 -28.13 -59.69 -9.00
CA GLN A 30 -28.18 -59.88 -10.44
C GLN A 30 -27.14 -60.91 -10.95
N GLY A 31 -26.32 -61.50 -10.05
CA GLY A 31 -25.31 -62.48 -10.37
C GLY A 31 -23.93 -61.94 -10.74
N PHE A 32 -23.68 -60.62 -10.63
CA PHE A 32 -22.36 -60.08 -10.89
C PHE A 32 -21.39 -60.45 -9.76
N PRO A 33 -20.11 -60.69 -10.04
CA PRO A 33 -19.11 -60.93 -9.01
C PRO A 33 -18.82 -59.63 -8.22
N LEU A 34 -18.44 -59.77 -6.95
CA LEU A 34 -18.16 -58.61 -6.05
C LEU A 34 -17.16 -57.62 -6.65
N SER A 35 -16.15 -58.12 -7.36
CA SER A 35 -15.15 -57.27 -8.03
C SER A 35 -15.76 -56.30 -9.05
N VAL A 36 -16.71 -56.78 -9.85
CA VAL A 36 -17.42 -56.01 -10.87
C VAL A 36 -18.41 -55.03 -10.19
N ALA A 37 -19.13 -55.50 -9.18
CA ALA A 37 -20.07 -54.66 -8.44
C ALA A 37 -19.38 -53.47 -7.74
N LEU A 38 -18.21 -53.68 -7.16
CA LEU A 38 -17.38 -52.64 -6.54
C LEU A 38 -16.84 -51.65 -7.58
N GLU A 39 -16.42 -52.14 -8.74
CA GLU A 39 -15.93 -51.29 -9.84
C GLU A 39 -17.03 -50.38 -10.37
N GLN A 40 -18.20 -50.94 -10.67
CA GLN A 40 -19.36 -50.16 -11.13
C GLN A 40 -19.82 -49.14 -10.09
N ALA A 41 -19.83 -49.46 -8.79
CA ALA A 41 -20.17 -48.54 -7.74
C ALA A 41 -19.16 -47.40 -7.60
N SER A 42 -17.88 -47.60 -7.97
CA SER A 42 -16.86 -46.56 -7.91
C SER A 42 -17.06 -45.41 -8.91
N PHE A 43 -17.83 -45.64 -9.97
CA PHE A 43 -18.20 -44.57 -10.92
C PHE A 43 -19.33 -43.66 -10.43
N ARG A 44 -19.97 -43.99 -9.32
CA ARG A 44 -20.96 -43.09 -8.68
C ARG A 44 -20.30 -42.22 -7.65
N PRO A 45 -20.42 -40.89 -7.77
CA PRO A 45 -19.88 -39.99 -6.75
C PRO A 45 -20.67 -40.08 -5.45
N LEU A 46 -19.97 -39.97 -4.33
CA LEU A 46 -20.53 -39.78 -3.00
C LEU A 46 -20.84 -38.30 -2.79
N SER A 47 -22.10 -37.97 -2.47
CA SER A 47 -22.47 -36.59 -2.13
C SER A 47 -22.11 -36.29 -0.67
N LEU A 48 -21.31 -35.24 -0.43
CA LEU A 48 -20.95 -34.82 0.92
C LEU A 48 -21.99 -33.83 1.46
N PRO A 49 -22.14 -33.71 2.78
CA PRO A 49 -23.10 -32.79 3.41
C PRO A 49 -22.88 -31.29 3.07
N ASP A 50 -21.72 -30.93 2.57
CA ASP A 50 -21.37 -29.59 2.09
C ASP A 50 -21.74 -29.33 0.63
N GLY A 51 -22.39 -30.30 -0.03
CA GLY A 51 -22.77 -30.26 -1.45
C GLY A 51 -21.66 -30.67 -2.43
N THR A 52 -20.46 -30.94 -1.94
CA THR A 52 -19.38 -31.41 -2.81
C THR A 52 -19.53 -32.88 -3.17
N GLN A 53 -19.01 -33.28 -4.34
CA GLN A 53 -19.00 -34.67 -4.80
C GLN A 53 -17.59 -35.26 -4.69
N ARG A 54 -17.51 -36.51 -4.25
CA ARG A 54 -16.26 -37.24 -4.11
C ARG A 54 -16.35 -38.65 -4.68
N TRP A 55 -15.44 -39.01 -5.54
CA TRP A 55 -15.30 -40.39 -6.04
C TRP A 55 -14.58 -41.26 -5.01
N CYS A 56 -15.08 -42.45 -4.79
CA CYS A 56 -14.48 -43.39 -3.85
C CYS A 56 -13.69 -44.46 -4.64
N ALA A 57 -12.45 -44.68 -4.21
CA ALA A 57 -11.65 -45.77 -4.77
C ALA A 57 -12.31 -47.13 -4.45
N ARG A 58 -12.20 -48.11 -5.37
CA ARG A 58 -12.70 -49.47 -5.19
C ARG A 58 -12.36 -50.05 -3.80
N ARG A 59 -11.12 -49.90 -3.34
CA ARG A 59 -10.67 -50.37 -2.02
C ARG A 59 -11.48 -49.76 -0.88
N THR A 60 -11.84 -48.50 -0.96
CA THR A 60 -12.68 -47.84 0.05
C THR A 60 -14.09 -48.40 0.09
N LEU A 61 -14.66 -48.72 -1.07
CA LEU A 61 -15.97 -49.36 -1.16
C LEU A 61 -15.94 -50.76 -0.62
N GLU A 62 -14.88 -51.52 -0.89
CA GLU A 62 -14.64 -52.86 -0.36
C GLU A 62 -14.55 -52.85 1.17
N ASP A 63 -13.80 -51.87 1.75
CA ASP A 63 -13.70 -51.71 3.21
C ASP A 63 -15.08 -51.39 3.83
N TRP A 64 -15.90 -50.54 3.18
CA TRP A 64 -17.27 -50.26 3.65
C TRP A 64 -18.21 -51.44 3.45
N TRP A 65 -18.08 -52.22 2.38
CA TRP A 65 -18.85 -53.44 2.14
C TRP A 65 -18.64 -54.44 3.29
N TYR A 66 -17.40 -54.75 3.61
CA TYR A 66 -17.11 -55.68 4.71
C TYR A 66 -17.51 -55.09 6.07
N ALA A 67 -17.30 -53.81 6.31
CA ALA A 67 -17.76 -53.16 7.53
C ALA A 67 -19.30 -53.30 7.68
N TYR A 68 -20.05 -53.10 6.61
CA TYR A 68 -21.49 -53.27 6.61
C TYR A 68 -21.92 -54.73 6.85
N GLN A 69 -21.25 -55.71 6.25
CA GLN A 69 -21.54 -57.13 6.46
C GLN A 69 -21.36 -57.56 7.93
N HIS A 70 -20.37 -56.98 8.62
CA HIS A 70 -20.08 -57.35 10.01
C HIS A 70 -20.83 -56.50 11.04
N GLY A 71 -21.15 -55.26 10.77
CA GLY A 71 -21.70 -54.34 11.75
C GLY A 71 -22.92 -53.54 11.32
N GLY A 72 -23.52 -53.91 10.18
CA GLY A 72 -24.71 -53.24 9.64
C GLY A 72 -24.52 -51.76 9.33
N PHE A 73 -25.63 -51.04 9.27
CA PHE A 73 -25.63 -49.59 8.96
C PHE A 73 -24.77 -48.77 9.94
N ALA A 74 -24.73 -49.13 11.22
CA ALA A 74 -23.96 -48.43 12.23
C ALA A 74 -22.45 -48.37 11.93
N ALA A 75 -21.91 -49.42 11.27
CA ALA A 75 -20.50 -49.50 10.87
C ALA A 75 -20.12 -48.53 9.73
N LEU A 76 -21.11 -48.01 8.99
CA LEU A 76 -20.90 -47.00 7.94
C LEU A 76 -20.75 -45.58 8.50
N THR A 77 -21.13 -45.37 9.76
CA THR A 77 -20.98 -44.05 10.41
C THR A 77 -19.49 -43.72 10.55
N PRO A 78 -19.06 -42.52 10.11
CA PRO A 78 -17.67 -42.11 10.26
C PRO A 78 -17.25 -42.15 11.73
N LYS A 79 -16.23 -42.93 12.06
CA LYS A 79 -15.65 -42.91 13.40
C LYS A 79 -14.90 -41.62 13.59
N VAL A 80 -15.34 -40.79 14.54
CA VAL A 80 -14.58 -39.62 14.98
C VAL A 80 -13.33 -40.15 15.69
N ARG A 81 -12.16 -39.74 15.25
CA ARG A 81 -10.91 -40.11 15.91
C ARG A 81 -10.97 -39.67 17.39
N ALA A 82 -10.69 -40.55 18.32
CA ALA A 82 -10.70 -40.26 19.74
C ALA A 82 -9.71 -39.16 20.18
N ASP A 83 -8.73 -38.86 19.30
CA ASP A 83 -7.71 -37.87 19.48
C ASP A 83 -7.97 -36.57 18.68
N LYS A 84 -9.14 -36.43 18.05
CA LYS A 84 -9.53 -35.21 17.34
C LYS A 84 -9.63 -34.05 18.36
N GLY A 85 -8.80 -33.01 18.14
CA GLY A 85 -8.71 -31.86 19.03
C GLY A 85 -7.74 -32.01 20.21
N ARG A 86 -7.08 -33.18 20.41
CA ARG A 86 -6.03 -33.34 21.40
C ARG A 86 -4.66 -33.17 20.76
N PRO A 87 -3.84 -32.20 21.22
CA PRO A 87 -2.47 -32.04 20.73
C PRO A 87 -1.61 -33.22 21.18
N ARG A 88 -1.29 -34.13 20.26
CA ARG A 88 -0.46 -35.33 20.55
C ARG A 88 0.99 -34.99 20.96
N THR A 89 1.44 -33.80 20.65
CA THR A 89 2.83 -33.37 20.75
C THR A 89 3.10 -32.46 21.95
N LEU A 90 2.08 -32.10 22.73
CA LEU A 90 2.19 -31.25 23.93
C LEU A 90 1.80 -32.03 25.17
N SER A 91 2.66 -32.10 26.16
CA SER A 91 2.33 -32.63 27.49
C SER A 91 1.30 -31.72 28.20
N ALA A 92 0.57 -32.23 29.16
CA ALA A 92 -0.41 -31.45 29.92
C ALA A 92 0.26 -30.25 30.64
N GLN A 93 1.49 -30.41 31.11
CA GLN A 93 2.27 -29.34 31.73
C GLN A 93 2.64 -28.24 30.71
N GLN A 94 3.10 -28.64 29.52
CA GLN A 94 3.40 -27.71 28.42
C GLN A 94 2.15 -26.97 27.96
N GLN A 95 0.99 -27.64 27.85
CA GLN A 95 -0.27 -27.00 27.46
C GLN A 95 -0.65 -25.90 28.45
N LYS A 96 -0.65 -26.20 29.75
CA LYS A 96 -0.96 -25.22 30.80
C LYS A 96 -0.02 -24.02 30.72
N TRP A 97 1.27 -24.27 30.66
CA TRP A 97 2.30 -23.26 30.63
C TRP A 97 2.19 -22.37 29.36
N ILE A 98 2.00 -22.97 28.18
CA ILE A 98 1.82 -22.22 26.94
C ILE A 98 0.59 -21.32 26.98
N LEU A 99 -0.53 -21.80 27.57
CA LEU A 99 -1.75 -20.99 27.71
C LEU A 99 -1.51 -19.80 28.64
N GLU A 100 -0.88 -20.01 29.79
CA GLU A 100 -0.56 -18.91 30.71
C GLU A 100 0.35 -17.87 30.06
N GLN A 101 1.42 -18.31 29.39
CA GLN A 101 2.34 -17.41 28.70
C GLN A 101 1.67 -16.68 27.53
N ALA A 102 0.83 -17.38 26.78
CA ALA A 102 0.11 -16.76 25.65
C ALA A 102 -0.94 -15.76 26.13
N GLN A 103 -1.60 -15.99 27.26
CA GLN A 103 -2.53 -15.05 27.87
C GLN A 103 -1.82 -13.81 28.41
N ALA A 104 -0.67 -13.98 29.06
CA ALA A 104 0.13 -12.87 29.57
C ALA A 104 0.70 -11.97 28.46
N HIS A 105 0.92 -12.52 27.26
CA HIS A 105 1.60 -11.83 26.15
C HIS A 105 0.81 -11.82 24.84
N LEU A 106 -0.49 -11.56 24.90
CA LEU A 106 -1.40 -11.61 23.75
C LEU A 106 -0.99 -10.70 22.58
N ALA A 107 -0.34 -9.57 22.86
CA ALA A 107 0.12 -8.62 21.84
C ALA A 107 1.39 -9.08 21.10
N VAL A 108 2.11 -10.07 21.63
CA VAL A 108 3.37 -10.56 21.05
C VAL A 108 3.07 -11.64 20.00
N PRO A 109 3.68 -11.58 18.80
CA PRO A 109 3.52 -12.64 17.81
C PRO A 109 3.97 -14.00 18.32
N VAL A 110 3.19 -15.05 18.06
CA VAL A 110 3.49 -16.43 18.50
C VAL A 110 4.90 -16.87 18.07
N LYS A 111 5.35 -16.48 16.88
CA LYS A 111 6.71 -16.80 16.40
C LYS A 111 7.81 -16.25 17.32
N VAL A 112 7.60 -15.07 17.91
CA VAL A 112 8.54 -14.45 18.85
C VAL A 112 8.48 -15.14 20.19
N LEU A 113 7.28 -15.42 20.69
CA LEU A 113 7.08 -16.17 21.93
C LEU A 113 7.71 -17.56 21.83
N CYS A 114 7.47 -18.30 20.75
CA CYS A 114 8.05 -19.63 20.55
C CYS A 114 9.58 -19.63 20.51
N ARG A 115 10.21 -18.57 20.03
CA ARG A 115 11.68 -18.45 20.07
C ARG A 115 12.16 -18.43 21.52
N ARG A 116 11.56 -17.59 22.37
CA ARG A 116 11.87 -17.50 23.80
C ARG A 116 11.47 -18.78 24.58
N TRP A 117 10.32 -19.36 24.24
CA TRP A 117 9.86 -20.58 24.88
C TRP A 117 10.78 -21.76 24.61
N ARG A 118 11.42 -21.84 23.43
CA ARG A 118 12.40 -22.87 23.13
C ARG A 118 13.73 -22.70 23.85
N GLU A 119 14.06 -21.49 24.26
CA GLU A 119 15.19 -21.23 25.14
C GLU A 119 14.95 -21.85 26.54
N ALA A 120 13.70 -21.86 27.02
CA ALA A 120 13.30 -22.48 28.31
C ALA A 120 12.97 -23.96 28.17
N ASP A 121 12.39 -24.42 27.08
CA ASP A 121 12.08 -25.83 26.79
C ASP A 121 12.43 -26.17 25.33
N PRO A 122 13.62 -26.72 25.05
CA PRO A 122 14.04 -27.12 23.71
C PRO A 122 13.18 -28.23 23.08
N GLN A 123 12.39 -28.98 23.89
CA GLN A 123 11.54 -30.07 23.39
C GLN A 123 10.16 -29.61 22.94
N LEU A 124 9.90 -28.29 22.91
CA LEU A 124 8.64 -27.78 22.41
C LEU A 124 8.41 -28.20 20.96
N PRO A 125 7.16 -28.58 20.60
CA PRO A 125 6.83 -29.05 19.27
C PRO A 125 6.95 -27.95 18.22
N SER A 126 6.67 -28.32 16.96
CA SER A 126 6.73 -27.38 15.84
C SER A 126 5.86 -26.15 16.05
N LEU A 127 6.25 -25.03 15.47
CA LEU A 127 5.51 -23.78 15.50
C LEU A 127 4.05 -23.97 15.03
N ASN A 128 3.83 -24.82 14.02
CA ASN A 128 2.49 -25.14 13.50
C ASN A 128 1.62 -25.86 14.51
N SER A 129 2.20 -26.75 15.34
CA SER A 129 1.49 -27.44 16.40
C SER A 129 1.05 -26.47 17.49
N ILE A 130 1.92 -25.54 17.87
CA ILE A 130 1.62 -24.49 18.85
C ILE A 130 0.54 -23.52 18.30
N TYR A 131 0.63 -23.12 17.04
CA TYR A 131 -0.42 -22.29 16.41
C TYR A 131 -1.78 -22.97 16.41
N ARG A 132 -1.83 -24.28 16.10
CA ARG A 132 -3.08 -25.06 16.13
C ARG A 132 -3.66 -25.09 17.54
N PHE A 133 -2.85 -25.43 18.52
CA PHE A 133 -3.25 -25.47 19.92
C PHE A 133 -3.80 -24.12 20.43
N LEU A 134 -3.08 -23.02 20.16
CA LEU A 134 -3.53 -21.68 20.58
C LEU A 134 -4.79 -21.22 19.84
N ARG A 135 -5.03 -21.71 18.61
CA ARG A 135 -6.26 -21.41 17.86
C ARG A 135 -7.46 -22.15 18.45
N GLU A 136 -7.30 -23.39 18.87
CA GLU A 136 -8.35 -24.18 19.53
C GLU A 136 -8.81 -23.53 20.84
N HIS A 137 -7.90 -22.79 21.50
CA HIS A 137 -8.21 -22.01 22.71
C HIS A 137 -8.54 -20.53 22.43
N GLU A 138 -8.82 -20.18 21.18
CA GLU A 138 -9.13 -18.81 20.73
C GLU A 138 -8.05 -17.76 21.07
N LEU A 139 -6.86 -18.21 21.45
CA LEU A 139 -5.70 -17.37 21.71
C LEU A 139 -4.92 -17.13 20.41
N HIS A 140 -4.34 -15.93 20.27
CA HIS A 140 -3.53 -15.55 19.10
C HIS A 140 -4.22 -15.68 17.75
N THR A 141 -5.55 -15.62 17.68
CA THR A 141 -6.28 -15.45 16.44
C THR A 141 -5.97 -14.09 15.84
N LYS A 142 -6.07 -13.97 14.50
CA LYS A 142 -5.85 -12.69 13.80
C LYS A 142 -6.78 -11.60 14.34
N ALA A 143 -8.05 -11.94 14.59
CA ALA A 143 -9.05 -11.01 15.13
C ALA A 143 -8.66 -10.53 16.55
N ARG A 144 -8.28 -11.45 17.46
CA ARG A 144 -7.90 -11.09 18.83
C ARG A 144 -6.62 -10.24 18.88
N ARG A 145 -5.60 -10.57 18.04
CA ARG A 145 -4.41 -9.74 17.91
C ARG A 145 -4.72 -8.34 17.38
N GLN A 146 -5.71 -8.21 16.52
CA GLN A 146 -6.13 -6.93 15.97
C GLN A 146 -6.86 -6.07 17.03
N GLN A 147 -7.68 -6.70 17.88
CA GLN A 147 -8.32 -6.03 19.04
C GLN A 147 -7.28 -5.55 20.07
N LEU A 148 -6.25 -6.36 20.33
CA LEU A 148 -5.21 -6.05 21.33
C LEU A 148 -4.11 -5.12 20.80
N ARG A 149 -3.97 -4.95 19.49
CA ARG A 149 -3.15 -3.92 18.85
C ARG A 149 -3.76 -2.54 18.90
N GLN A 150 -4.95 -2.38 19.46
CA GLN A 150 -5.47 -1.05 19.73
C GLN A 150 -4.50 -0.35 20.69
N PRO A 151 -3.95 0.81 20.31
CA PRO A 151 -3.01 1.52 21.18
C PRO A 151 -3.74 1.83 22.50
N LEU A 152 -2.98 1.79 23.59
CA LEU A 152 -3.39 2.31 24.91
C LEU A 152 -3.68 3.82 24.93
N GLY A 153 -3.83 4.44 23.77
CA GLY A 153 -4.17 5.84 23.56
C GLY A 153 -5.42 5.95 22.71
N GLY A 154 -6.53 6.30 23.32
CA GLY A 154 -7.81 6.76 22.79
C GLY A 154 -8.32 6.09 21.52
N ALA A 155 -9.55 5.61 21.53
CA ALA A 155 -10.21 5.11 20.33
C ALA A 155 -10.08 6.17 19.21
N THR A 156 -9.35 5.81 18.14
CA THR A 156 -9.28 6.63 16.93
C THR A 156 -10.67 6.64 16.31
N LYS A 157 -11.40 7.72 16.52
CA LYS A 157 -12.67 7.92 15.84
C LYS A 157 -12.39 8.06 14.35
N CYS A 158 -13.14 7.33 13.55
CA CYS A 158 -13.15 7.56 12.11
C CYS A 158 -13.55 9.03 11.89
N PHE A 159 -12.69 9.81 11.22
CA PHE A 159 -12.98 11.21 10.92
C PHE A 159 -13.07 11.40 9.41
N GLU A 160 -13.83 12.38 8.98
CA GLU A 160 -13.90 12.85 7.62
C GLU A 160 -13.98 14.37 7.64
N ALA A 161 -13.22 15.03 6.77
CA ALA A 161 -13.30 16.48 6.60
C ALA A 161 -14.73 16.86 6.16
N PRO A 162 -15.33 17.92 6.75
CA PRO A 162 -16.71 18.28 6.47
C PRO A 162 -16.94 18.75 5.02
N PHE A 163 -15.92 19.37 4.39
CA PHE A 163 -16.04 19.95 3.05
C PHE A 163 -14.87 19.56 2.16
N VAL A 164 -15.08 19.68 0.86
CA VAL A 164 -13.99 19.52 -0.14
C VAL A 164 -12.91 20.56 0.10
N ASN A 165 -11.66 20.18 -0.10
CA ASN A 165 -10.46 20.99 0.15
C ASN A 165 -10.27 21.45 1.61
N ASP A 166 -11.03 20.97 2.58
CA ASP A 166 -10.75 21.23 3.99
C ASP A 166 -9.45 20.54 4.43
N LEU A 167 -9.21 19.34 3.89
CA LEU A 167 -8.04 18.54 4.25
C LEU A 167 -7.57 17.73 3.05
N TRP A 168 -6.37 18.01 2.60
CA TRP A 168 -5.64 17.13 1.70
C TRP A 168 -4.65 16.27 2.49
N MET A 169 -4.52 15.02 2.07
CA MET A 169 -3.50 14.09 2.59
C MET A 169 -2.54 13.73 1.47
N THR A 170 -1.26 13.61 1.79
CA THR A 170 -0.25 13.21 0.81
C THR A 170 0.63 12.10 1.34
N ASP A 171 1.12 11.27 0.42
CA ASP A 171 2.05 10.20 0.72
C ASP A 171 2.89 9.82 -0.50
N PHE A 172 4.04 9.19 -0.23
CA PHE A 172 4.87 8.52 -1.23
C PHE A 172 4.73 7.00 -1.13
N SER A 173 4.80 6.34 -2.28
CA SER A 173 4.84 4.88 -2.35
C SER A 173 5.81 4.45 -3.45
N PRO A 174 6.55 3.34 -3.29
CA PRO A 174 7.24 2.71 -4.41
C PRO A 174 6.26 2.41 -5.54
N GLY A 175 6.66 2.70 -6.77
CA GLY A 175 5.91 2.41 -7.99
C GLY A 175 6.53 1.29 -8.82
N PRO A 176 6.00 1.03 -10.02
CA PRO A 176 6.52 0.03 -10.94
C PRO A 176 7.93 0.42 -11.44
N ALA A 177 8.80 -0.56 -11.58
CA ALA A 177 10.10 -0.34 -12.22
C ALA A 177 9.93 -0.14 -13.73
N LEU A 178 10.72 0.75 -14.30
CA LEU A 178 10.79 0.97 -15.75
C LEU A 178 12.01 0.23 -16.34
N TYR A 179 11.83 -0.28 -17.54
CA TYR A 179 12.85 -0.95 -18.32
C TYR A 179 13.00 -0.20 -19.65
N PRO A 180 13.88 0.82 -19.73
CA PRO A 180 13.96 1.71 -20.89
C PRO A 180 14.33 0.99 -22.20
N VAL A 181 15.11 -0.10 -22.10
CA VAL A 181 15.54 -0.96 -23.21
C VAL A 181 15.55 -2.39 -22.71
N ALA A 182 15.40 -3.37 -23.62
CA ALA A 182 15.60 -4.79 -23.30
C ALA A 182 16.99 -4.99 -22.67
N ASP A 183 17.06 -5.75 -21.59
CA ASP A 183 18.26 -6.02 -20.78
C ASP A 183 18.86 -4.81 -20.02
N ALA A 184 18.19 -3.65 -20.01
CA ALA A 184 18.61 -2.52 -19.20
C ALA A 184 18.32 -2.75 -17.72
N LYS A 185 19.13 -2.12 -16.86
CA LYS A 185 18.88 -2.12 -15.41
C LYS A 185 17.54 -1.45 -15.11
N ALA A 186 16.72 -2.10 -14.28
CA ALA A 186 15.46 -1.57 -13.83
C ALA A 186 15.60 -0.20 -13.14
N VAL A 187 14.82 0.77 -13.56
CA VAL A 187 14.80 2.11 -12.97
C VAL A 187 13.61 2.18 -12.01
N PRO A 188 13.83 2.36 -10.70
CA PRO A 188 12.74 2.47 -9.73
C PRO A 188 11.94 3.75 -9.96
N THR A 189 10.64 3.69 -9.72
CA THR A 189 9.77 4.87 -9.66
C THR A 189 9.10 5.00 -8.30
N PHE A 190 8.62 6.20 -8.01
CA PHE A 190 7.93 6.52 -6.77
C PHE A 190 6.67 7.31 -7.09
N LEU A 191 5.53 6.83 -6.61
CA LEU A 191 4.26 7.53 -6.69
C LEU A 191 4.21 8.60 -5.60
N CYS A 192 3.92 9.84 -5.96
CA CYS A 192 3.47 10.88 -5.05
C CYS A 192 1.98 11.11 -5.28
N VAL A 193 1.16 11.00 -4.24
CA VAL A 193 -0.29 11.16 -4.33
C VAL A 193 -0.80 12.19 -3.33
N ILE A 194 -1.72 13.04 -3.77
CA ILE A 194 -2.52 13.91 -2.92
C ILE A 194 -3.98 13.49 -3.06
N ILE A 195 -4.66 13.28 -1.93
CA ILE A 195 -6.08 12.94 -1.88
C ILE A 195 -6.84 13.98 -1.07
N ASP A 196 -8.01 14.38 -1.56
CA ASP A 196 -8.97 15.15 -0.78
C ASP A 196 -9.74 14.23 0.19
N ASP A 197 -9.67 14.54 1.47
CA ASP A 197 -10.21 13.69 2.54
C ASP A 197 -11.73 13.58 2.47
N HIS A 198 -12.43 14.62 2.04
CA HIS A 198 -13.89 14.61 1.93
C HIS A 198 -14.34 13.80 0.72
N SER A 199 -13.95 14.18 -0.47
CA SER A 199 -14.47 13.61 -1.73
C SER A 199 -13.81 12.30 -2.15
N ARG A 200 -12.64 11.98 -1.62
CA ARG A 200 -11.74 10.91 -2.10
C ARG A 200 -11.16 11.20 -3.49
N LEU A 201 -11.42 12.38 -4.05
CA LEU A 201 -10.81 12.78 -5.32
C LEU A 201 -9.30 12.93 -5.12
N ILE A 202 -8.54 12.58 -6.14
CA ILE A 202 -7.10 12.80 -6.21
C ILE A 202 -6.89 14.11 -7.00
N PRO A 203 -6.59 15.25 -6.31
CA PRO A 203 -6.30 16.52 -6.97
C PRO A 203 -5.19 16.38 -8.01
N TYR A 204 -4.12 15.71 -7.64
CA TYR A 204 -3.05 15.29 -8.52
C TYR A 204 -2.24 14.13 -7.91
N ALA A 205 -1.72 13.31 -8.79
CA ALA A 205 -0.72 12.30 -8.46
C ALA A 205 0.12 11.99 -9.70
N ALA A 206 1.39 11.66 -9.50
CA ALA A 206 2.31 11.28 -10.56
C ALA A 206 3.43 10.37 -10.04
N TYR A 207 4.05 9.64 -10.95
CA TYR A 207 5.27 8.87 -10.70
C TYR A 207 6.50 9.72 -10.98
N PHE A 208 7.52 9.54 -10.18
CA PHE A 208 8.82 10.24 -10.24
C PHE A 208 9.95 9.22 -10.14
N LEU A 209 11.16 9.64 -10.53
CA LEU A 209 12.37 8.81 -10.36
C LEU A 209 12.94 8.90 -8.95
N ARG A 210 12.47 9.82 -8.12
CA ARG A 210 12.92 10.06 -6.74
C ARG A 210 11.72 10.43 -5.85
N ALA A 211 11.76 10.01 -4.59
CA ALA A 211 10.82 10.43 -3.56
C ALA A 211 11.45 11.58 -2.74
N ASP A 212 11.46 12.78 -3.28
CA ASP A 212 12.09 13.94 -2.69
C ASP A 212 11.15 15.15 -2.62
N THR A 213 11.64 16.23 -2.03
CA THR A 213 10.91 17.49 -1.90
C THR A 213 10.47 18.07 -3.26
N GLN A 214 11.28 17.87 -4.30
CA GLN A 214 10.99 18.38 -5.63
C GLN A 214 9.78 17.68 -6.23
N ALA A 215 9.75 16.35 -6.16
CA ALA A 215 8.60 15.54 -6.61
C ALA A 215 7.32 15.92 -5.85
N PHE A 216 7.42 16.12 -4.54
CA PHE A 216 6.29 16.58 -3.73
C PHE A 216 5.81 17.99 -4.13
N HIS A 217 6.72 18.96 -4.27
CA HIS A 217 6.37 20.33 -4.66
C HIS A 217 5.74 20.37 -6.05
N GLN A 218 6.24 19.59 -7.01
CA GLN A 218 5.62 19.49 -8.33
C GLN A 218 4.20 18.91 -8.24
N THR A 219 4.01 17.86 -7.44
CA THR A 219 2.69 17.26 -7.19
C THR A 219 1.74 18.26 -6.54
N LEU A 220 2.21 19.01 -5.54
CA LEU A 220 1.41 20.02 -4.85
C LEU A 220 1.04 21.19 -5.80
N LYS A 221 2.00 21.70 -6.57
CA LYS A 221 1.78 22.77 -7.53
C LYS A 221 0.70 22.43 -8.55
N GLU A 222 0.78 21.22 -9.12
CA GLU A 222 -0.22 20.73 -10.07
C GLU A 222 -1.58 20.49 -9.44
N ALA A 223 -1.61 20.00 -8.19
CA ALA A 223 -2.86 19.84 -7.46
C ALA A 223 -3.56 21.19 -7.21
N LEU A 224 -2.79 22.21 -6.80
CA LEU A 224 -3.30 23.56 -6.57
C LEU A 224 -3.85 24.21 -7.85
N ARG A 225 -3.14 24.07 -8.97
CA ARG A 225 -3.59 24.58 -10.27
C ARG A 225 -4.93 23.97 -10.72
N ARG A 226 -5.12 22.69 -10.44
CA ARG A 226 -6.29 21.93 -10.88
C ARG A 226 -7.50 22.06 -9.96
N ARG A 227 -7.27 22.22 -8.66
CA ARG A 227 -8.32 22.07 -7.64
C ARG A 227 -8.37 23.18 -6.60
N GLY A 228 -7.59 24.25 -6.77
CA GLY A 228 -7.56 25.37 -5.83
C GLY A 228 -6.80 25.05 -4.54
N LEU A 229 -7.04 25.83 -3.51
CA LEU A 229 -6.29 25.83 -2.26
C LEU A 229 -6.99 24.98 -1.21
N PRO A 230 -6.30 23.99 -0.58
CA PRO A 230 -6.81 23.31 0.60
C PRO A 230 -6.63 24.19 1.84
N ALA A 231 -7.51 24.05 2.84
CA ALA A 231 -7.33 24.70 4.13
C ALA A 231 -6.18 24.06 4.94
N LYS A 232 -6.03 22.74 4.80
CA LYS A 232 -5.04 21.95 5.54
C LYS A 232 -4.38 20.93 4.62
N LEU A 233 -3.08 20.69 4.82
CA LEU A 233 -2.32 19.64 4.17
C LEU A 233 -1.71 18.73 5.24
N TYR A 234 -2.06 17.46 5.22
CA TYR A 234 -1.61 16.45 6.17
C TYR A 234 -0.57 15.53 5.56
N THR A 235 0.58 15.42 6.18
CA THR A 235 1.73 14.66 5.70
C THR A 235 2.27 13.77 6.82
N ASP A 236 3.17 12.84 6.50
CA ASP A 236 4.01 12.22 7.52
C ASP A 236 5.18 13.14 7.92
N GLN A 237 6.11 12.58 8.71
CA GLN A 237 7.34 13.25 9.10
C GLN A 237 8.52 12.90 8.18
N GLY A 238 8.27 12.45 6.97
CA GLY A 238 9.31 12.17 5.98
C GLY A 238 10.05 13.45 5.56
N GLY A 239 11.35 13.31 5.22
CA GLY A 239 12.18 14.42 4.80
C GLY A 239 11.58 15.32 3.70
N PRO A 240 10.92 14.77 2.67
CA PRO A 240 10.26 15.58 1.64
C PRO A 240 9.23 16.58 2.17
N PHE A 241 8.61 16.31 3.31
CA PHE A 241 7.50 17.10 3.85
C PHE A 241 7.87 18.00 5.02
N THR A 242 8.98 17.71 5.71
CA THR A 242 9.32 18.39 7.00
C THR A 242 10.34 19.50 6.85
N ASN A 243 10.83 19.77 5.64
CA ASN A 243 11.81 20.82 5.39
C ASN A 243 11.20 22.22 5.49
N ASP A 244 12.04 23.20 5.79
CA ASP A 244 11.63 24.60 5.98
C ASP A 244 11.03 25.21 4.71
N HIS A 245 11.51 24.78 3.55
CA HIS A 245 10.98 25.27 2.28
C HIS A 245 9.50 24.90 2.10
N THR A 246 9.12 23.64 2.37
CA THR A 246 7.70 23.23 2.35
C THR A 246 6.85 24.04 3.32
N ARG A 247 7.38 24.36 4.51
CA ARG A 247 6.67 25.20 5.49
C ARG A 247 6.42 26.60 4.96
N VAL A 248 7.44 27.22 4.34
CA VAL A 248 7.35 28.56 3.75
C VAL A 248 6.34 28.56 2.59
N VAL A 249 6.39 27.57 1.69
CA VAL A 249 5.42 27.42 0.58
C VAL A 249 4.00 27.36 1.13
N CYS A 250 3.73 26.48 2.09
CA CYS A 250 2.39 26.32 2.67
C CYS A 250 1.93 27.61 3.38
N ALA A 251 2.83 28.28 4.12
CA ALA A 251 2.51 29.54 4.81
C ALA A 251 2.15 30.66 3.81
N ASN A 252 2.91 30.83 2.74
CA ASN A 252 2.64 31.81 1.69
C ASN A 252 1.30 31.58 0.98
N LEU A 253 0.88 30.32 0.88
CA LEU A 253 -0.42 29.94 0.28
C LEU A 253 -1.57 29.95 1.30
N GLY A 254 -1.31 30.21 2.57
CA GLY A 254 -2.30 30.16 3.63
C GLY A 254 -2.79 28.73 3.94
N ILE A 255 -1.99 27.72 3.61
CA ILE A 255 -2.29 26.30 3.85
C ILE A 255 -1.71 25.91 5.22
N ARG A 256 -2.53 25.38 6.11
CA ARG A 256 -2.07 24.85 7.39
C ARG A 256 -1.42 23.48 7.20
N LEU A 257 -0.08 23.42 7.29
CA LEU A 257 0.66 22.17 7.23
C LEU A 257 0.55 21.42 8.57
N LEU A 258 0.14 20.16 8.51
CA LEU A 258 -0.04 19.26 9.63
C LEU A 258 0.80 18.01 9.42
N HIS A 259 1.54 17.59 10.45
CA HIS A 259 2.31 16.34 10.40
C HIS A 259 1.68 15.27 11.28
N ALA A 260 1.71 14.02 10.81
CA ALA A 260 1.32 12.86 11.60
C ALA A 260 2.19 12.78 12.87
N LYS A 261 1.58 12.49 14.01
CA LYS A 261 2.35 12.19 15.21
C LYS A 261 3.14 10.90 14.99
N PRO A 262 4.36 10.78 15.53
CA PRO A 262 5.12 9.54 15.46
C PRO A 262 4.28 8.34 15.92
N TYR A 263 4.39 7.22 15.21
CA TYR A 263 3.67 5.97 15.49
C TYR A 263 2.13 6.02 15.35
N HIS A 264 1.56 7.07 14.75
CA HIS A 264 0.13 7.20 14.49
C HIS A 264 -0.21 6.92 13.01
N ALA A 265 0.23 5.76 12.48
CA ALA A 265 0.05 5.37 11.07
C ALA A 265 -1.43 5.36 10.61
N TRP A 266 -2.37 5.05 11.51
CA TRP A 266 -3.81 5.03 11.18
C TRP A 266 -4.40 6.37 10.75
N SER A 267 -3.74 7.48 11.08
CA SER A 267 -4.18 8.80 10.65
C SER A 267 -4.06 9.02 9.14
N LYS A 268 -3.27 8.20 8.43
CA LYS A 268 -3.07 8.20 6.98
C LYS A 268 -3.82 7.07 6.25
N GLY A 269 -4.65 6.30 6.94
CA GLY A 269 -5.32 5.12 6.39
C GLY A 269 -6.09 5.36 5.08
N LYS A 270 -6.52 6.61 4.83
CA LYS A 270 -7.19 6.98 3.56
C LYS A 270 -6.19 7.09 2.41
N ALA A 271 -5.02 7.71 2.62
CA ALA A 271 -3.95 7.78 1.62
C ALA A 271 -3.38 6.38 1.33
N GLU A 272 -3.13 5.59 2.38
CA GLU A 272 -2.70 4.19 2.24
C GLU A 272 -3.71 3.35 1.45
N ARG A 273 -5.02 3.55 1.68
CA ARG A 273 -6.07 2.84 0.97
C ARG A 273 -6.13 3.21 -0.51
N VAL A 274 -5.91 4.48 -0.84
CA VAL A 274 -5.83 4.95 -2.23
C VAL A 274 -4.60 4.36 -2.91
N ILE A 275 -3.44 4.41 -2.29
CA ILE A 275 -2.21 3.80 -2.79
C ILE A 275 -2.43 2.30 -3.05
N PHE A 276 -3.03 1.58 -2.10
CA PHE A 276 -3.38 0.18 -2.28
C PHE A 276 -4.30 -0.04 -3.50
N THR A 277 -5.29 0.83 -3.71
CA THR A 277 -6.18 0.75 -4.88
C THR A 277 -5.42 0.96 -6.17
N ILE A 278 -4.51 1.95 -6.23
CA ILE A 278 -3.64 2.20 -7.39
C ILE A 278 -2.78 0.98 -7.69
N GLN A 279 -2.17 0.38 -6.67
CA GLN A 279 -1.32 -0.80 -6.82
C GLN A 279 -2.09 -2.03 -7.31
N GLN A 280 -3.30 -2.27 -6.78
CA GLN A 280 -4.10 -3.46 -7.10
C GLN A 280 -4.84 -3.36 -8.45
N ASP A 281 -5.09 -2.17 -8.93
CA ASP A 281 -5.87 -1.93 -10.15
C ASP A 281 -4.96 -1.42 -11.29
N PHE A 282 -4.37 -0.24 -11.15
CA PHE A 282 -3.54 0.35 -12.20
C PHE A 282 -2.20 -0.37 -12.37
N GLU A 283 -1.40 -0.48 -11.30
CA GLU A 283 -0.06 -1.10 -11.40
C GLU A 283 -0.13 -2.60 -11.71
N ALA A 284 -1.16 -3.29 -11.21
CA ALA A 284 -1.41 -4.68 -11.59
C ALA A 284 -1.75 -4.81 -13.08
N GLY A 285 -2.51 -3.85 -13.64
CA GLY A 285 -2.84 -3.80 -15.06
C GLY A 285 -1.62 -3.64 -15.97
N LEU A 286 -0.60 -2.91 -15.52
CA LEU A 286 0.65 -2.73 -16.28
C LEU A 286 1.44 -4.04 -16.49
N ARG A 287 1.16 -5.08 -15.69
CA ARG A 287 1.82 -6.40 -15.82
C ARG A 287 1.22 -7.26 -16.95
N LEU A 288 0.11 -6.82 -17.53
CA LEU A 288 -0.51 -7.51 -18.65
C LEU A 288 0.33 -7.32 -19.93
N PRO A 289 0.36 -8.29 -20.85
CA PRO A 289 1.10 -8.17 -22.10
C PRO A 289 0.73 -6.90 -22.86
N GLY A 290 1.74 -6.15 -23.32
CA GLY A 290 1.58 -4.91 -24.07
C GLY A 290 1.11 -3.68 -23.25
N GLN A 291 0.93 -3.82 -21.94
CA GLN A 291 0.51 -2.70 -21.07
C GLN A 291 1.65 -2.04 -20.29
N ALA A 292 2.82 -2.63 -20.24
CA ALA A 292 3.99 -2.04 -19.58
C ALA A 292 4.32 -0.66 -20.16
N ALA A 293 4.87 0.23 -19.31
CA ALA A 293 5.35 1.53 -19.74
C ALA A 293 6.87 1.47 -19.99
N GLY A 294 7.32 1.96 -21.13
CA GLY A 294 8.74 2.00 -21.49
C GLY A 294 9.50 3.16 -20.83
N ASN A 295 8.82 4.25 -20.47
CA ASN A 295 9.43 5.42 -19.85
C ASN A 295 8.47 6.12 -18.87
N LEU A 296 9.00 7.09 -18.13
CA LEU A 296 8.26 7.81 -17.09
C LEU A 296 7.09 8.64 -17.68
N ALA A 297 7.27 9.23 -18.84
CA ALA A 297 6.23 10.03 -19.49
C ALA A 297 5.02 9.16 -19.89
N GLU A 298 5.28 8.02 -20.49
CA GLU A 298 4.25 7.03 -20.84
C GLU A 298 3.53 6.49 -19.58
N LEU A 299 4.30 6.16 -18.52
CA LEU A 299 3.72 5.73 -17.25
C LEU A 299 2.74 6.77 -16.70
N ASN A 300 3.16 8.03 -16.65
CA ASN A 300 2.32 9.12 -16.16
C ASN A 300 1.11 9.42 -17.06
N ALA A 301 1.25 9.28 -18.37
CA ALA A 301 0.13 9.42 -19.31
C ALA A 301 -0.93 8.32 -19.08
N LYS A 302 -0.52 7.06 -19.02
CA LYS A 302 -1.41 5.92 -18.68
C LYS A 302 -2.07 6.09 -17.31
N PHE A 303 -1.31 6.54 -16.33
CA PHE A 303 -1.81 6.76 -14.97
C PHE A 303 -2.84 7.89 -14.92
N SER A 304 -2.57 9.03 -15.57
CA SER A 304 -3.52 10.15 -15.67
C SER A 304 -4.82 9.73 -16.34
N HIS A 305 -4.73 8.95 -17.42
CA HIS A 305 -5.91 8.41 -18.09
C HIS A 305 -6.71 7.49 -17.16
N TRP A 306 -6.07 6.55 -16.47
CA TRP A 306 -6.71 5.66 -15.51
C TRP A 306 -7.38 6.42 -14.36
N LEU A 307 -6.71 7.46 -13.81
CA LEU A 307 -7.29 8.30 -12.76
C LEU A 307 -8.61 8.94 -13.21
N GLN A 308 -8.65 9.49 -14.43
CA GLN A 308 -9.80 10.21 -14.94
C GLN A 308 -10.93 9.26 -15.38
N SER A 309 -10.60 8.17 -16.07
CA SER A 309 -11.59 7.29 -16.68
C SER A 309 -12.07 6.17 -15.75
N VAL A 310 -11.27 5.77 -14.76
CA VAL A 310 -11.57 4.62 -13.87
C VAL A 310 -11.74 5.07 -12.44
N TYR A 311 -10.72 5.68 -11.83
CA TYR A 311 -10.75 5.95 -10.40
C TYR A 311 -11.78 7.05 -10.04
N HIS A 312 -11.77 8.18 -10.73
CA HIS A 312 -12.62 9.32 -10.41
C HIS A 312 -14.10 9.09 -10.76
N THR A 313 -14.40 8.12 -11.62
CA THR A 313 -15.76 7.77 -12.09
C THR A 313 -16.36 6.57 -11.41
N ARG A 314 -15.57 5.80 -10.66
CA ARG A 314 -16.05 4.63 -9.91
C ARG A 314 -16.66 5.04 -8.59
N VAL A 315 -17.84 4.49 -8.25
CA VAL A 315 -18.50 4.71 -6.96
C VAL A 315 -17.59 4.21 -5.83
N HIS A 316 -17.27 5.09 -4.89
CA HIS A 316 -16.45 4.77 -3.73
C HIS A 316 -17.32 4.17 -2.62
N SER A 317 -16.96 2.98 -2.14
CA SER A 317 -17.77 2.20 -1.19
C SER A 317 -18.10 2.91 0.13
N SER A 318 -17.20 3.77 0.63
CA SER A 318 -17.43 4.49 1.90
C SER A 318 -18.27 5.75 1.74
N THR A 319 -18.40 6.29 0.54
CA THR A 319 -19.13 7.54 0.29
C THR A 319 -20.44 7.34 -0.49
N GLY A 320 -20.59 6.19 -1.14
CA GLY A 320 -21.75 5.88 -2.00
C GLY A 320 -21.83 6.73 -3.28
N MET A 321 -20.80 7.54 -3.56
CA MET A 321 -20.71 8.42 -4.72
C MET A 321 -19.38 8.28 -5.41
N THR A 322 -19.30 8.75 -6.67
CA THR A 322 -18.00 8.88 -7.34
C THR A 322 -17.20 10.05 -6.72
N PRO A 323 -15.86 9.96 -6.70
CA PRO A 323 -15.03 11.09 -6.25
C PRO A 323 -15.34 12.39 -6.98
N THR A 324 -15.59 12.34 -8.29
CA THR A 324 -15.93 13.50 -9.11
C THR A 324 -17.25 14.15 -8.68
N GLU A 325 -18.33 13.36 -8.58
CA GLU A 325 -19.64 13.87 -8.15
C GLU A 325 -19.58 14.49 -6.76
N ARG A 326 -18.91 13.81 -5.82
CA ARG A 326 -18.79 14.29 -4.46
C ARG A 326 -17.99 15.59 -4.36
N TYR A 327 -16.93 15.71 -5.14
CA TYR A 327 -16.15 16.95 -5.25
C TYR A 327 -16.99 18.08 -5.84
N GLN A 328 -17.72 17.84 -6.94
CA GLN A 328 -18.54 18.83 -7.61
C GLN A 328 -19.64 19.41 -6.71
N ARG A 329 -20.25 18.60 -5.86
CA ARG A 329 -21.25 19.06 -4.88
C ARG A 329 -20.73 20.15 -3.95
N GLY A 330 -19.45 20.09 -3.57
CA GLY A 330 -18.79 21.06 -2.70
C GLY A 330 -17.94 22.09 -3.44
N ALA A 331 -17.89 22.07 -4.77
CA ALA A 331 -16.98 22.89 -5.55
C ALA A 331 -17.17 24.41 -5.33
N HIS A 332 -18.36 24.85 -4.96
CA HIS A 332 -18.69 26.24 -4.65
C HIS A 332 -18.01 26.75 -3.36
N LEU A 333 -17.53 25.85 -2.49
CA LEU A 333 -16.81 26.17 -1.25
C LEU A 333 -15.29 26.23 -1.47
N VAL A 334 -14.82 25.79 -2.62
CA VAL A 334 -13.39 25.72 -2.91
C VAL A 334 -12.82 27.12 -3.06
N LYS A 335 -11.77 27.43 -2.29
CA LYS A 335 -10.98 28.64 -2.47
C LYS A 335 -10.19 28.52 -3.78
N ALA A 336 -10.68 29.16 -4.81
CA ALA A 336 -9.99 29.18 -6.10
C ALA A 336 -8.62 29.85 -5.97
N LEU A 337 -7.67 29.38 -6.76
CA LEU A 337 -6.42 30.11 -6.96
C LEU A 337 -6.72 31.32 -7.86
N ASP A 338 -6.21 32.49 -7.49
CA ASP A 338 -6.30 33.65 -8.38
C ASP A 338 -5.54 33.34 -9.69
N PRO A 339 -6.18 33.42 -10.85
CA PRO A 339 -5.53 33.14 -12.13
C PRO A 339 -4.32 34.02 -12.44
N HIS A 340 -4.22 35.19 -11.79
CA HIS A 340 -3.11 36.13 -11.95
C HIS A 340 -1.92 35.82 -11.05
N VAL A 341 -2.09 34.92 -10.06
CA VAL A 341 -0.99 34.50 -9.19
C VAL A 341 -0.11 33.50 -9.91
N ASP A 342 1.12 33.92 -10.25
CA ASP A 342 2.14 32.98 -10.66
C ASP A 342 2.57 32.15 -9.44
N LEU A 343 2.26 30.84 -9.46
CA LEU A 343 2.65 29.92 -8.40
C LEU A 343 4.14 29.60 -8.40
N ASP A 344 4.80 29.69 -9.54
CA ASP A 344 6.16 29.20 -9.69
C ASP A 344 7.14 29.90 -8.73
N PRO A 345 7.08 31.23 -8.58
CA PRO A 345 7.94 31.91 -7.60
C PRO A 345 7.74 31.50 -6.15
N LEU A 346 6.56 31.01 -5.77
CA LEU A 346 6.29 30.56 -4.41
C LEU A 346 7.01 29.22 -4.08
N PHE A 347 7.32 28.45 -5.11
CA PHE A 347 8.03 27.17 -5.02
C PHE A 347 9.54 27.26 -5.28
N TYR A 348 10.07 28.50 -5.52
CA TYR A 348 11.50 28.67 -5.74
C TYR A 348 12.30 28.40 -4.46
N HIS A 349 13.35 27.63 -4.62
CA HIS A 349 14.32 27.43 -3.56
C HIS A 349 15.12 28.72 -3.34
N GLN A 350 15.47 28.96 -2.07
CA GLN A 350 16.35 30.06 -1.69
C GLN A 350 17.61 29.50 -1.03
N LEU A 351 18.76 29.91 -1.53
CA LEU A 351 20.06 29.56 -0.98
C LEU A 351 20.94 30.78 -0.88
N THR A 352 21.78 30.85 0.16
CA THR A 352 22.83 31.85 0.25
C THR A 352 24.14 31.28 -0.30
N ARG A 353 24.84 32.05 -1.13
CA ARG A 353 26.15 31.70 -1.67
C ARG A 353 27.06 32.92 -1.68
N THR A 354 28.34 32.69 -1.37
CA THR A 354 29.36 33.73 -1.56
C THR A 354 29.81 33.75 -2.98
N VAL A 355 29.76 34.93 -3.59
CA VAL A 355 30.26 35.15 -4.97
C VAL A 355 31.78 35.04 -4.96
N ARG A 356 32.33 34.26 -5.86
CA ARG A 356 33.77 34.07 -6.02
C ARG A 356 34.45 35.35 -6.56
N ARG A 357 35.76 35.43 -6.47
CA ARG A 357 36.55 36.58 -6.99
C ARG A 357 36.40 36.74 -8.52
N ASP A 358 36.10 35.68 -9.23
CA ASP A 358 35.84 35.67 -10.65
C ASP A 358 34.42 36.10 -11.05
N GLY A 359 33.58 36.50 -10.11
CA GLY A 359 32.19 36.90 -10.36
C GLY A 359 31.24 35.74 -10.55
N THR A 360 31.62 34.54 -10.10
CA THR A 360 30.76 33.36 -10.27
C THR A 360 30.21 32.83 -8.95
N VAL A 361 29.07 32.14 -9.03
CA VAL A 361 28.49 31.33 -7.95
C VAL A 361 28.34 29.87 -8.39
N ARG A 362 28.49 28.96 -7.46
CA ARG A 362 28.31 27.52 -7.74
C ARG A 362 26.98 27.03 -7.19
N LEU A 363 26.20 26.38 -8.08
CA LEU A 363 24.93 25.72 -7.76
C LEU A 363 24.90 24.35 -8.48
N ASP A 364 24.65 23.26 -7.77
CA ASP A 364 24.55 21.88 -8.31
C ASP A 364 25.69 21.51 -9.31
N ASN A 365 26.93 21.78 -8.89
CA ASN A 365 28.15 21.57 -9.69
C ASN A 365 28.24 22.42 -10.99
N ARG A 366 27.33 23.34 -11.23
CA ARG A 366 27.41 24.32 -12.32
C ARG A 366 27.86 25.68 -11.80
N LEU A 367 28.57 26.40 -12.64
CA LEU A 367 28.99 27.77 -12.37
C LEU A 367 28.06 28.75 -13.11
N TYR A 368 27.68 29.81 -12.42
CA TYR A 368 26.83 30.86 -12.96
C TYR A 368 27.52 32.21 -12.74
N GLU A 369 27.52 33.04 -13.75
CA GLU A 369 28.00 34.41 -13.71
C GLU A 369 26.94 35.31 -13.08
N VAL A 370 27.37 36.15 -12.15
CA VAL A 370 26.57 37.18 -11.52
C VAL A 370 27.22 38.55 -11.70
N ASP A 371 26.48 39.61 -11.36
CA ASP A 371 27.00 40.98 -11.44
C ASP A 371 28.35 41.08 -10.71
N LEU A 372 29.34 41.65 -11.39
CA LEU A 372 30.71 41.76 -10.89
C LEU A 372 30.82 42.63 -9.60
N SER A 373 29.87 43.55 -9.37
CA SER A 373 29.78 44.34 -8.14
C SER A 373 29.50 43.50 -6.88
N LEU A 374 29.04 42.27 -7.06
CA LEU A 374 28.74 41.35 -5.96
C LEU A 374 29.92 40.46 -5.56
N ARG A 375 31.10 40.61 -6.16
CA ARG A 375 32.30 39.80 -5.84
C ARG A 375 32.57 39.81 -4.35
N THR A 376 32.89 38.64 -3.81
CA THR A 376 33.16 38.37 -2.39
C THR A 376 31.96 38.59 -1.44
N LEU A 377 30.83 39.07 -1.92
CA LEU A 377 29.63 39.24 -1.12
C LEU A 377 28.82 37.95 -1.04
N THR A 378 28.07 37.79 0.05
CA THR A 378 27.13 36.68 0.22
C THR A 378 25.76 37.11 -0.32
N VAL A 379 25.34 36.51 -1.40
CA VAL A 379 24.09 36.79 -2.10
C VAL A 379 23.04 35.75 -1.82
N GLN A 380 21.76 36.09 -1.99
CA GLN A 380 20.65 35.14 -2.02
C GLN A 380 20.37 34.76 -3.46
N LEU A 381 20.35 33.45 -3.68
CA LEU A 381 19.95 32.84 -4.97
C LEU A 381 18.54 32.29 -4.82
N ARG A 382 17.69 32.59 -5.79
CA ARG A 382 16.31 32.09 -5.84
C ARG A 382 16.10 31.43 -7.19
N PHE A 383 15.65 30.18 -7.21
CA PHE A 383 15.58 29.38 -8.43
C PHE A 383 14.53 28.27 -8.34
N ASP A 384 14.01 27.86 -9.49
CA ASP A 384 13.26 26.63 -9.64
C ASP A 384 14.25 25.47 -9.74
N PRO A 385 14.20 24.48 -8.86
CA PRO A 385 15.09 23.31 -8.92
C PRO A 385 14.92 22.48 -10.22
N PHE A 386 13.82 22.64 -10.95
CA PHE A 386 13.58 22.00 -12.24
C PHE A 386 14.04 22.83 -13.44
N GLN A 387 14.24 24.13 -13.26
CA GLN A 387 14.63 25.09 -14.30
C GLN A 387 15.78 25.96 -13.81
N LEU A 388 16.97 25.35 -13.73
CA LEU A 388 18.20 26.04 -13.24
C LEU A 388 18.67 27.15 -14.20
N ASP A 389 18.04 27.31 -15.35
CA ASP A 389 18.37 28.37 -16.31
C ASP A 389 17.87 29.74 -15.82
N ARG A 390 16.93 29.77 -14.87
CA ARG A 390 16.40 30.99 -14.27
C ARG A 390 16.83 31.09 -12.79
N LEU A 391 18.04 31.58 -12.58
CA LEU A 391 18.61 31.78 -11.27
C LEU A 391 18.58 33.27 -10.91
N GLU A 392 17.65 33.69 -10.03
CA GLU A 392 17.51 35.07 -9.58
C GLU A 392 18.54 35.38 -8.48
N VAL A 393 19.20 36.53 -8.58
CA VAL A 393 20.23 36.97 -7.62
C VAL A 393 19.75 38.19 -6.87
N SER A 394 19.83 38.18 -5.55
CA SER A 394 19.54 39.33 -4.72
C SER A 394 20.58 39.50 -3.61
N TYR A 395 20.83 40.78 -3.26
CA TYR A 395 21.70 41.14 -2.16
C TYR A 395 21.05 42.23 -1.31
N ARG A 396 20.95 41.99 -0.01
CA ARG A 396 20.28 42.92 0.96
C ARG A 396 18.89 43.35 0.50
N GLY A 397 18.10 42.44 -0.05
CA GLY A 397 16.73 42.71 -0.53
C GLY A 397 16.64 43.41 -1.89
N ARG A 398 17.76 43.80 -2.52
CA ARG A 398 17.80 44.36 -3.86
C ARG A 398 18.05 43.27 -4.90
N ALA A 399 17.26 43.26 -5.98
CA ALA A 399 17.46 42.34 -7.11
C ALA A 399 18.62 42.79 -8.00
N PHE A 400 19.45 41.82 -8.42
CA PHE A 400 20.61 42.03 -9.33
C PHE A 400 20.41 41.27 -10.66
N GLY A 401 19.19 40.83 -10.96
CA GLY A 401 18.87 40.15 -12.21
C GLY A 401 19.08 38.64 -12.15
N LEU A 402 19.22 38.05 -13.33
CA LEU A 402 19.40 36.60 -13.51
C LEU A 402 20.88 36.26 -13.68
N ALA A 403 21.35 35.28 -12.92
CA ALA A 403 22.66 34.68 -13.17
C ALA A 403 22.63 33.86 -14.46
N LYS A 404 23.72 33.90 -15.20
CA LYS A 404 23.87 33.19 -16.49
C LYS A 404 24.80 31.99 -16.32
N PRO A 405 24.52 30.81 -16.90
CA PRO A 405 25.47 29.72 -16.93
C PRO A 405 26.81 30.17 -17.55
N VAL A 406 27.93 29.82 -16.91
CA VAL A 406 29.26 30.17 -17.43
C VAL A 406 29.48 29.47 -18.76
N ASN A 407 29.78 30.24 -19.79
CA ASN A 407 30.24 29.73 -21.07
C ASN A 407 31.73 30.04 -21.24
N ALA A 408 32.60 29.07 -20.90
CA ALA A 408 34.04 29.25 -20.94
C ALA A 408 34.59 29.59 -22.36
N GLN A 409 33.93 29.16 -23.42
CA GLN A 409 34.32 29.46 -24.82
C GLN A 409 33.99 30.92 -25.20
N LEU A 410 32.83 31.41 -24.79
CA LEU A 410 32.47 32.83 -25.00
C LEU A 410 33.37 33.74 -24.17
N ASN A 411 33.68 33.36 -22.94
CA ASN A 411 34.52 34.15 -22.03
C ASN A 411 35.96 34.25 -22.53
N SER A 412 36.50 33.24 -23.21
CA SER A 412 37.82 33.29 -23.83
C SER A 412 37.92 34.29 -24.97
N GLN A 413 36.79 34.58 -25.65
CA GLN A 413 36.70 35.57 -26.73
C GLN A 413 36.55 37.01 -26.21
N ILE A 414 35.97 37.20 -25.05
CA ILE A 414 35.75 38.53 -24.40
C ILE A 414 37.03 39.02 -23.73
N GLN A 415 37.92 38.13 -23.25
CA GLN A 415 39.18 38.53 -22.61
C GLN A 415 40.20 39.18 -23.55
N GLY A 416 39.99 39.15 -24.87
CA GLY A 416 40.86 39.80 -25.81
C GLY A 416 40.63 41.32 -25.93
N GLY A 417 39.63 41.92 -25.27
CA GLY A 417 39.25 43.33 -25.51
C GLY A 417 39.18 44.28 -24.32
N ALA A 418 39.33 43.78 -23.09
CA ALA A 418 39.24 44.68 -21.93
C ALA A 418 40.60 44.79 -21.22
N ALA A 419 41.38 45.73 -21.60
CA ALA A 419 42.53 46.20 -20.84
C ALA A 419 42.09 46.59 -19.40
N TYR A 420 42.73 45.99 -18.43
CA TYR A 420 42.66 46.43 -17.05
C TYR A 420 43.22 47.83 -16.95
N GLU A 421 42.40 48.86 -16.96
CA GLU A 421 42.80 50.18 -16.45
C GLU A 421 43.03 50.03 -14.95
N LYS A 422 44.32 49.94 -14.57
CA LYS A 422 44.77 50.20 -13.23
C LYS A 422 44.44 51.66 -12.92
N ARG A 423 43.40 51.93 -12.14
CA ARG A 423 43.28 53.20 -11.43
C ARG A 423 44.29 53.19 -10.32
N ALA A 424 45.27 54.12 -10.43
CA ALA A 424 46.20 54.54 -9.40
C ALA A 424 45.49 55.12 -8.20
#